data_ea107d82216857704502add79bd39ffa
#
_entry.id   ea107d82216857704502add79bd39ffa
#
_cell.length_a   1.000
_cell.length_b   1.000
_cell.length_c   1.000
_cell.angle_alpha   90.00
_cell.angle_beta   90.00
_cell.angle_gamma   90.00
#
_symmetry.space_group_name_H-M   'P 1'
#
loop_
_entity.id
_entity.type
_entity.pdbx_description
1 polymer ?
#
loop_
_entity_poly.entity_id
_entity_poly.type
_entity_poly.pdbx_seq_one_letter_code
_entity_poly.pdbx_strand_id
1 'polypeptide(L)'
;MANRDGIVALEQAVSAAVLGQAAVIRHVLVALLADGHVLLESLPGLAKTRTVKALAAHLDATMRRIQFTPDLLPSDITGADVLQQDADGRQRIEFQQGPLFGNLVLADEINRAPAKVQSALLEAMEERQITVGGVTRPMAPLFMVLATQNPIEQEGTYPLPEAQMDRFLMKIRLDYPAADDEIAMLALLRAAPQPDAAGATRLAQEELFACRDAAAALYVAPAVDRYIVDLVNATRRPADYDAELGRWIQIGASPRGAIALDRAA
;
A
#
# COMPACT_ATOMS: atom_id res chain seq x y z
N MET A 1 -17.27 5.16 19.73
CA MET A 1 -17.03 3.75 20.11
C MET A 1 -17.35 2.80 18.97
N ALA A 2 -18.47 2.93 18.25
CA ALA A 2 -18.83 2.05 17.12
C ALA A 2 -17.75 1.90 16.04
N ASN A 3 -17.06 2.97 15.69
CA ASN A 3 -16.04 2.97 14.62
C ASN A 3 -14.79 2.11 14.95
N ARG A 4 -14.39 2.04 16.22
CA ARG A 4 -13.22 1.23 16.63
C ARG A 4 -13.50 -0.25 16.50
N ASP A 5 -14.69 -0.69 16.84
CA ASP A 5 -15.07 -2.11 16.83
C ASP A 5 -15.05 -2.68 15.41
N GLY A 6 -15.43 -1.88 14.40
CA GLY A 6 -15.32 -2.26 12.98
C GLY A 6 -13.88 -2.51 12.52
N ILE A 7 -12.94 -1.65 12.93
CA ILE A 7 -11.51 -1.84 12.59
C ILE A 7 -10.91 -3.04 13.31
N VAL A 8 -11.26 -3.26 14.58
CA VAL A 8 -10.81 -4.46 15.33
C VAL A 8 -11.36 -5.74 14.69
N ALA A 9 -12.62 -5.74 14.29
CA ALA A 9 -13.23 -6.87 13.57
C ALA A 9 -12.54 -7.11 12.22
N LEU A 10 -12.20 -6.05 11.48
CA LEU A 10 -11.44 -6.14 10.24
C LEU A 10 -10.06 -6.75 10.48
N GLU A 11 -9.30 -6.29 11.51
CA GLU A 11 -8.00 -6.87 11.87
C GLU A 11 -8.11 -8.36 12.17
N GLN A 12 -9.10 -8.76 12.96
CA GLN A 12 -9.32 -10.16 13.32
C GLN A 12 -9.67 -11.01 12.08
N ALA A 13 -10.55 -10.53 11.23
CA ALA A 13 -10.98 -11.24 10.03
C ALA A 13 -9.82 -11.43 9.03
N VAL A 14 -9.03 -10.39 8.80
CA VAL A 14 -7.85 -10.47 7.92
C VAL A 14 -6.77 -11.37 8.53
N SER A 15 -6.55 -11.29 9.85
CA SER A 15 -5.57 -12.14 10.56
C SER A 15 -5.96 -13.62 10.53
N ALA A 16 -7.23 -13.93 10.61
CA ALA A 16 -7.73 -15.31 10.47
C ALA A 16 -7.51 -15.88 9.05
N ALA A 17 -7.57 -15.00 8.02
CA ALA A 17 -7.34 -15.40 6.63
C ALA A 17 -5.85 -15.52 6.27
N VAL A 18 -4.94 -14.86 7.01
CA VAL A 18 -3.51 -14.81 6.72
C VAL A 18 -2.70 -15.11 7.97
N LEU A 19 -2.42 -16.39 8.18
CA LEU A 19 -1.68 -16.88 9.35
C LEU A 19 -0.21 -16.41 9.35
N GLY A 20 0.34 -16.16 10.52
CA GLY A 20 1.75 -15.83 10.72
C GLY A 20 2.16 -14.40 10.33
N GLN A 21 1.20 -13.51 9.97
CA GLN A 21 1.48 -12.17 9.51
C GLN A 21 0.73 -11.07 10.30
N ALA A 22 0.39 -11.33 11.55
CA ALA A 22 -0.43 -10.40 12.36
C ALA A 22 0.19 -8.98 12.46
N ALA A 23 1.52 -8.88 12.64
CA ALA A 23 2.21 -7.60 12.69
C ALA A 23 2.13 -6.85 11.35
N VAL A 24 2.29 -7.54 10.22
CA VAL A 24 2.18 -6.95 8.88
C VAL A 24 0.76 -6.44 8.64
N ILE A 25 -0.26 -7.24 8.99
CA ILE A 25 -1.66 -6.86 8.87
C ILE A 25 -1.94 -5.59 9.67
N ARG A 26 -1.48 -5.53 10.92
CA ARG A 26 -1.61 -4.34 11.76
C ARG A 26 -0.97 -3.11 11.13
N HIS A 27 0.25 -3.18 10.62
CA HIS A 27 0.91 -2.08 9.94
C HIS A 27 0.16 -1.64 8.66
N VAL A 28 -0.37 -2.60 7.89
CA VAL A 28 -1.20 -2.30 6.71
C VAL A 28 -2.48 -1.55 7.11
N LEU A 29 -3.13 -1.95 8.22
CA LEU A 29 -4.32 -1.27 8.73
C LEU A 29 -4.00 0.11 9.30
N VAL A 30 -2.86 0.28 9.97
CA VAL A 30 -2.38 1.61 10.39
C VAL A 30 -2.19 2.49 9.15
N ALA A 31 -1.54 2.00 8.10
CA ALA A 31 -1.37 2.76 6.86
C ALA A 31 -2.70 3.06 6.16
N LEU A 32 -3.67 2.15 6.20
CA LEU A 32 -5.02 2.36 5.68
C LEU A 32 -5.73 3.49 6.44
N LEU A 33 -5.62 3.52 7.77
CA LEU A 33 -6.21 4.56 8.62
C LEU A 33 -5.49 5.91 8.46
N ALA A 34 -4.17 5.89 8.31
CA ALA A 34 -3.34 7.09 8.06
C ALA A 34 -3.43 7.63 6.63
N ASP A 35 -4.31 7.08 5.78
CA ASP A 35 -4.44 7.42 4.35
C ASP A 35 -3.12 7.35 3.58
N GLY A 36 -2.30 6.34 3.87
CA GLY A 36 -0.98 6.17 3.31
C GLY A 36 -0.84 4.96 2.40
N HIS A 37 0.23 4.93 1.63
CA HIS A 37 0.64 3.81 0.79
C HIS A 37 1.74 3.01 1.47
N VAL A 38 1.89 1.72 1.13
CA VAL A 38 2.83 0.81 1.78
C VAL A 38 3.75 0.15 0.77
N LEU A 39 5.03 0.09 1.09
CA LEU A 39 6.01 -0.72 0.38
C LEU A 39 6.30 -2.00 1.18
N LEU A 40 5.97 -3.14 0.61
CA LEU A 40 6.21 -4.46 1.19
C LEU A 40 7.53 -5.03 0.63
N GLU A 41 8.53 -5.14 1.45
CA GLU A 41 9.77 -5.82 1.09
C GLU A 41 9.74 -7.25 1.56
N SER A 42 9.82 -8.20 0.64
CA SER A 42 9.75 -9.61 1.00
C SER A 42 10.33 -10.52 -0.04
N LEU A 43 10.76 -11.68 0.41
CA LEU A 43 11.07 -12.81 -0.45
C LEU A 43 9.83 -13.29 -1.24
N PRO A 44 10.01 -13.99 -2.36
CA PRO A 44 8.91 -14.60 -3.08
C PRO A 44 8.18 -15.64 -2.23
N GLY A 45 6.88 -15.81 -2.48
CA GLY A 45 6.07 -16.84 -1.78
C GLY A 45 5.45 -16.43 -0.44
N LEU A 46 5.77 -15.25 0.10
CA LEU A 46 5.24 -14.77 1.39
C LEU A 46 3.88 -14.06 1.23
N ALA A 47 2.82 -14.81 1.01
CA ALA A 47 1.38 -14.46 1.11
C ALA A 47 0.94 -12.98 0.81
N LYS A 48 1.76 -12.13 0.15
CA LYS A 48 1.47 -10.71 -0.16
C LYS A 48 0.10 -10.52 -0.81
N THR A 49 -0.14 -11.26 -1.87
CA THR A 49 -1.42 -11.22 -2.62
C THR A 49 -2.60 -11.67 -1.75
N ARG A 50 -2.37 -12.65 -0.85
CA ARG A 50 -3.41 -13.15 0.06
C ARG A 50 -3.81 -12.10 1.09
N THR A 51 -2.86 -11.34 1.63
CA THR A 51 -3.12 -10.24 2.58
C THR A 51 -4.01 -9.16 1.94
N VAL A 52 -3.68 -8.72 0.72
CA VAL A 52 -4.47 -7.69 0.03
C VAL A 52 -5.86 -8.22 -0.37
N LYS A 53 -5.95 -9.48 -0.82
CA LYS A 53 -7.23 -10.13 -1.11
C LYS A 53 -8.11 -10.26 0.14
N ALA A 54 -7.52 -10.66 1.27
CA ALA A 54 -8.24 -10.75 2.53
C ALA A 54 -8.75 -9.38 3.00
N LEU A 55 -7.93 -8.34 2.89
CA LEU A 55 -8.35 -6.98 3.18
C LEU A 55 -9.54 -6.55 2.29
N ALA A 56 -9.45 -6.75 0.98
CA ALA A 56 -10.51 -6.39 0.04
C ALA A 56 -11.79 -7.22 0.23
N ALA A 57 -11.69 -8.43 0.75
CA ALA A 57 -12.85 -9.27 1.03
C ALA A 57 -13.68 -8.78 2.23
N HIS A 58 -13.03 -8.11 3.19
CA HIS A 58 -13.65 -7.62 4.42
C HIS A 58 -13.83 -6.10 4.47
N LEU A 59 -13.45 -5.39 3.41
CA LEU A 59 -13.66 -3.96 3.21
C LEU A 59 -14.53 -3.76 1.97
N ASP A 60 -15.44 -2.80 1.97
CA ASP A 60 -16.18 -2.44 0.76
C ASP A 60 -15.27 -1.66 -0.20
N ALA A 61 -14.41 -2.41 -0.89
CA ALA A 61 -13.38 -1.86 -1.74
C ALA A 61 -13.11 -2.75 -2.96
N THR A 62 -12.87 -2.12 -4.09
CA THR A 62 -12.41 -2.80 -5.30
C THR A 62 -10.92 -3.02 -5.23
N MET A 63 -10.49 -4.27 -5.44
CA MET A 63 -9.07 -4.61 -5.55
C MET A 63 -8.66 -4.74 -7.02
N ARG A 64 -7.51 -4.16 -7.36
CA ARG A 64 -6.82 -4.35 -8.64
C ARG A 64 -5.40 -4.86 -8.38
N ARG A 65 -4.92 -5.74 -9.23
CA ARG A 65 -3.53 -6.22 -9.20
C ARG A 65 -2.83 -5.81 -10.49
N ILE A 66 -1.64 -5.27 -10.34
CA ILE A 66 -0.72 -4.93 -11.43
C ILE A 66 0.53 -5.77 -11.18
N GLN A 67 0.84 -6.67 -12.12
CA GLN A 67 2.13 -7.37 -12.14
C GLN A 67 3.09 -6.54 -12.97
N PHE A 68 4.13 -6.00 -12.35
CA PHE A 68 5.09 -5.19 -13.06
C PHE A 68 6.10 -6.06 -13.81
N THR A 69 6.34 -5.69 -15.07
CA THR A 69 7.26 -6.36 -16.00
C THR A 69 8.06 -5.31 -16.77
N PRO A 70 9.23 -5.67 -17.35
CA PRO A 70 10.06 -4.71 -18.08
C PRO A 70 9.43 -4.11 -19.35
N ASP A 71 8.42 -4.76 -19.90
CA ASP A 71 7.71 -4.36 -21.13
C ASP A 71 6.44 -3.54 -20.85
N LEU A 72 6.07 -3.33 -19.59
CA LEU A 72 4.88 -2.60 -19.20
C LEU A 72 4.99 -1.12 -19.63
N LEU A 73 3.87 -0.57 -20.14
CA LEU A 73 3.74 0.84 -20.51
C LEU A 73 2.94 1.62 -19.46
N PRO A 74 3.15 2.93 -19.32
CA PRO A 74 2.33 3.76 -18.42
C PRO A 74 0.83 3.64 -18.70
N SER A 75 0.41 3.54 -19.96
CA SER A 75 -1.00 3.36 -20.35
C SER A 75 -1.62 2.07 -19.84
N ASP A 76 -0.81 1.02 -19.60
CA ASP A 76 -1.32 -0.25 -19.09
C ASP A 76 -1.79 -0.13 -17.64
N ILE A 77 -1.25 0.83 -16.89
CA ILE A 77 -1.64 1.08 -15.51
C ILE A 77 -2.59 2.27 -15.34
N THR A 78 -2.43 3.33 -16.15
CA THR A 78 -3.27 4.52 -16.08
C THR A 78 -4.54 4.42 -16.90
N GLY A 79 -4.55 3.55 -17.92
CA GLY A 79 -5.57 3.52 -18.96
C GLY A 79 -5.22 4.44 -20.14
N ALA A 80 -6.04 4.37 -21.17
CA ALA A 80 -5.84 5.09 -22.42
C ALA A 80 -7.18 5.47 -23.06
N ASP A 81 -7.13 6.47 -23.92
CA ASP A 81 -8.23 6.81 -24.80
C ASP A 81 -8.28 5.79 -25.96
N VAL A 82 -9.39 5.09 -26.11
CA VAL A 82 -9.60 4.02 -27.10
C VAL A 82 -10.68 4.44 -28.07
N LEU A 83 -10.43 4.24 -29.36
CA LEU A 83 -11.44 4.45 -30.38
C LEU A 83 -12.43 3.27 -30.37
N GLN A 84 -13.65 3.54 -29.99
CA GLN A 84 -14.75 2.57 -30.03
C GLN A 84 -15.72 2.90 -31.17
N GLN A 85 -16.31 1.87 -31.75
CA GLN A 85 -17.36 2.02 -32.75
C GLN A 85 -18.67 1.51 -32.12
N ASP A 86 -19.68 2.38 -32.09
CA ASP A 86 -21.01 2.00 -31.61
C ASP A 86 -21.78 1.11 -32.62
N ALA A 87 -22.94 0.59 -32.22
CA ALA A 87 -23.76 -0.27 -33.07
C ALA A 87 -24.23 0.43 -34.34
N ASP A 88 -24.23 1.75 -34.38
CA ASP A 88 -24.62 2.57 -35.54
C ASP A 88 -23.44 2.91 -36.46
N GLY A 89 -22.24 2.38 -36.17
CA GLY A 89 -21.02 2.61 -36.95
C GLY A 89 -20.33 3.94 -36.69
N ARG A 90 -20.76 4.71 -35.67
CA ARG A 90 -20.14 5.98 -35.30
C ARG A 90 -18.90 5.72 -34.45
N GLN A 91 -17.83 6.42 -34.76
CA GLN A 91 -16.60 6.36 -33.99
C GLN A 91 -16.66 7.34 -32.82
N ARG A 92 -16.28 6.83 -31.64
CA ARG A 92 -16.24 7.60 -30.39
C ARG A 92 -14.93 7.30 -29.66
N ILE A 93 -14.27 8.33 -29.19
CA ILE A 93 -13.12 8.16 -28.29
C ILE A 93 -13.65 8.02 -26.88
N GLU A 94 -13.32 6.91 -26.22
CA GLU A 94 -13.73 6.61 -24.85
C GLU A 94 -12.50 6.28 -24.01
N PHE A 95 -12.42 6.86 -22.83
CA PHE A 95 -11.34 6.55 -21.90
C PHE A 95 -11.59 5.20 -21.24
N GLN A 96 -10.69 4.26 -21.48
CA GLN A 96 -10.67 2.98 -20.78
C GLN A 96 -9.79 3.09 -19.55
N GLN A 97 -10.41 3.02 -18.36
CA GLN A 97 -9.68 3.11 -17.10
C GLN A 97 -8.70 1.95 -16.92
N GLY A 98 -7.48 2.27 -16.52
CA GLY A 98 -6.48 1.30 -16.11
C GLY A 98 -6.69 0.79 -14.67
N PRO A 99 -5.90 -0.21 -14.25
CA PRO A 99 -6.03 -0.82 -12.93
C PRO A 99 -5.75 0.14 -11.75
N LEU A 100 -5.11 1.29 -11.96
CA LEU A 100 -4.91 2.30 -10.92
C LEU A 100 -6.22 2.89 -10.39
N PHE A 101 -7.33 2.82 -11.14
CA PHE A 101 -8.65 3.30 -10.69
C PHE A 101 -9.37 2.34 -9.73
N GLY A 102 -8.63 1.43 -9.06
CA GLY A 102 -9.14 0.64 -7.95
C GLY A 102 -8.96 1.33 -6.60
N ASN A 103 -9.70 0.87 -5.58
CA ASN A 103 -9.52 1.36 -4.20
C ASN A 103 -8.23 0.80 -3.56
N LEU A 104 -8.01 -0.51 -3.70
CA LEU A 104 -6.82 -1.20 -3.22
C LEU A 104 -6.04 -1.71 -4.44
N VAL A 105 -4.86 -1.18 -4.65
CA VAL A 105 -4.00 -1.55 -5.77
C VAL A 105 -2.79 -2.32 -5.25
N LEU A 106 -2.70 -3.60 -5.59
CA LEU A 106 -1.49 -4.39 -5.38
C LEU A 106 -0.56 -4.19 -6.57
N ALA A 107 0.51 -3.41 -6.37
CA ALA A 107 1.58 -3.18 -7.34
C ALA A 107 2.71 -4.21 -7.10
N ASP A 108 2.61 -5.36 -7.77
CA ASP A 108 3.47 -6.51 -7.51
C ASP A 108 4.78 -6.41 -8.30
N GLU A 109 5.92 -6.52 -7.59
CA GLU A 109 7.29 -6.41 -8.14
C GLU A 109 7.58 -5.06 -8.84
N ILE A 110 7.26 -3.94 -8.16
CA ILE A 110 7.40 -2.59 -8.71
C ILE A 110 8.82 -2.30 -9.26
N ASN A 111 9.85 -2.92 -8.68
CA ASN A 111 11.24 -2.78 -9.11
C ASN A 111 11.53 -3.45 -10.46
N ARG A 112 10.62 -4.21 -11.06
CA ARG A 112 10.74 -4.73 -12.44
C ARG A 112 10.24 -3.76 -13.50
N ALA A 113 9.47 -2.74 -13.11
CA ALA A 113 8.92 -1.77 -14.04
C ALA A 113 9.98 -0.79 -14.56
N PRO A 114 9.89 -0.37 -15.84
CA PRO A 114 10.65 0.76 -16.32
C PRO A 114 10.38 2.02 -15.51
N ALA A 115 11.37 2.92 -15.41
CA ALA A 115 11.27 4.14 -14.61
C ALA A 115 10.05 5.02 -14.95
N LYS A 116 9.61 5.04 -16.22
CA LYS A 116 8.43 5.79 -16.65
C LYS A 116 7.14 5.24 -16.03
N VAL A 117 7.02 3.92 -15.89
CA VAL A 117 5.86 3.25 -15.29
C VAL A 117 5.86 3.46 -13.79
N GLN A 118 7.03 3.30 -13.14
CA GLN A 118 7.20 3.64 -11.73
C GLN A 118 6.77 5.08 -11.45
N SER A 119 7.22 6.05 -12.29
CA SER A 119 6.86 7.46 -12.13
C SER A 119 5.37 7.71 -12.26
N ALA A 120 4.68 7.05 -13.19
CA ALA A 120 3.23 7.19 -13.36
C ALA A 120 2.45 6.67 -12.14
N LEU A 121 2.86 5.54 -11.56
CA LEU A 121 2.28 5.04 -10.31
C LEU A 121 2.50 6.03 -9.16
N LEU A 122 3.73 6.49 -8.98
CA LEU A 122 4.12 7.36 -7.87
C LEU A 122 3.51 8.77 -7.99
N GLU A 123 3.27 9.25 -9.21
CA GLU A 123 2.51 10.48 -9.45
C GLU A 123 1.05 10.31 -9.04
N ALA A 124 0.40 9.21 -9.44
CA ALA A 124 -0.96 8.89 -9.04
C ALA A 124 -1.12 8.78 -7.51
N MET A 125 -0.11 8.23 -6.82
CA MET A 125 -0.08 8.14 -5.35
C MET A 125 -0.01 9.51 -4.68
N GLU A 126 0.82 10.41 -5.20
CA GLU A 126 1.04 11.73 -4.60
C GLU A 126 -0.07 12.71 -4.93
N GLU A 127 -0.40 12.83 -6.22
CA GLU A 127 -1.35 13.81 -6.72
C GLU A 127 -2.81 13.37 -6.59
N ARG A 128 -3.05 12.10 -6.28
CA ARG A 128 -4.41 11.51 -6.21
C ARG A 128 -5.22 11.73 -7.49
N GLN A 129 -4.53 11.82 -8.62
CA GLN A 129 -5.12 12.03 -9.94
C GLN A 129 -4.21 11.50 -11.04
N ILE A 130 -4.77 11.28 -12.22
CA ILE A 130 -4.05 10.88 -13.43
C ILE A 130 -4.50 11.78 -14.58
N THR A 131 -3.54 12.24 -15.40
CA THR A 131 -3.84 13.02 -16.61
C THR A 131 -3.55 12.19 -17.86
N VAL A 132 -4.59 11.90 -18.65
CA VAL A 132 -4.49 11.19 -19.93
C VAL A 132 -5.25 11.96 -21.00
N GLY A 133 -4.64 12.13 -22.18
CA GLY A 133 -5.25 12.86 -23.29
C GLY A 133 -5.58 14.32 -22.94
N GLY A 134 -4.85 14.94 -22.01
CA GLY A 134 -5.10 16.29 -21.53
C GLY A 134 -6.26 16.42 -20.54
N VAL A 135 -6.91 15.33 -20.16
CA VAL A 135 -7.99 15.29 -19.17
C VAL A 135 -7.49 14.71 -17.85
N THR A 136 -7.62 15.48 -16.77
CA THR A 136 -7.28 15.04 -15.42
C THR A 136 -8.45 14.33 -14.77
N ARG A 137 -8.18 13.15 -14.23
CA ARG A 137 -9.15 12.25 -13.60
C ARG A 137 -8.73 11.96 -12.17
N PRO A 138 -9.56 12.31 -11.17
CA PRO A 138 -9.23 12.04 -9.77
C PRO A 138 -9.30 10.54 -9.48
N MET A 139 -8.48 10.10 -8.52
CA MET A 139 -8.59 8.77 -7.93
C MET A 139 -9.79 8.68 -7.00
N ALA A 140 -10.19 7.45 -6.66
CA ALA A 140 -11.23 7.24 -5.67
C ALA A 140 -10.82 7.82 -4.29
N PRO A 141 -11.78 8.30 -3.46
CA PRO A 141 -11.49 8.77 -2.10
C PRO A 141 -10.73 7.74 -1.25
N LEU A 142 -11.11 6.47 -1.36
CA LEU A 142 -10.30 5.37 -0.87
C LEU A 142 -9.37 4.91 -2.00
N PHE A 143 -8.10 5.27 -1.90
CA PHE A 143 -7.06 4.82 -2.83
C PHE A 143 -5.80 4.48 -2.05
N MET A 144 -5.47 3.21 -1.97
CA MET A 144 -4.27 2.71 -1.30
C MET A 144 -3.48 1.79 -2.23
N VAL A 145 -2.20 2.07 -2.37
CA VAL A 145 -1.24 1.22 -3.08
C VAL A 145 -0.45 0.42 -2.07
N LEU A 146 -0.44 -0.90 -2.27
CA LEU A 146 0.46 -1.83 -1.62
C LEU A 146 1.45 -2.30 -2.68
N ALA A 147 2.61 -1.66 -2.72
CA ALA A 147 3.67 -2.05 -3.65
C ALA A 147 4.54 -3.15 -3.04
N THR A 148 5.01 -4.08 -3.85
CA THR A 148 5.94 -5.11 -3.40
C THR A 148 7.27 -4.98 -4.13
N GLN A 149 8.36 -5.29 -3.43
CA GLN A 149 9.67 -5.47 -4.04
C GLN A 149 10.36 -6.72 -3.48
N ASN A 150 11.15 -7.36 -4.33
CA ASN A 150 12.01 -8.45 -3.93
C ASN A 150 13.44 -7.93 -3.76
N PRO A 151 14.02 -7.97 -2.55
CA PRO A 151 15.35 -7.43 -2.30
C PRO A 151 16.49 -8.27 -2.91
N ILE A 152 16.24 -9.54 -3.26
CA ILE A 152 17.27 -10.47 -3.73
C ILE A 152 17.41 -10.44 -5.25
N GLU A 153 16.32 -10.18 -5.98
CA GLU A 153 16.35 -10.11 -7.43
C GLU A 153 17.03 -8.82 -7.90
N GLN A 154 18.23 -8.95 -8.46
CA GLN A 154 19.00 -7.85 -9.03
C GLN A 154 18.95 -7.81 -10.56
N GLU A 155 18.83 -8.97 -11.22
CA GLU A 155 18.73 -9.03 -12.67
C GLU A 155 17.35 -8.56 -13.17
N GLY A 156 17.37 -7.65 -14.15
CA GLY A 156 16.14 -7.11 -14.75
C GLY A 156 15.32 -6.22 -13.81
N THR A 157 15.94 -5.65 -12.77
CA THR A 157 15.28 -4.75 -11.82
C THR A 157 15.81 -3.33 -11.92
N TYR A 158 14.94 -2.38 -11.67
CA TYR A 158 15.19 -0.95 -11.57
C TYR A 158 14.94 -0.53 -10.12
N PRO A 159 15.99 -0.34 -9.30
CA PRO A 159 15.78 0.04 -7.90
C PRO A 159 15.02 1.36 -7.81
N LEU A 160 14.09 1.43 -6.85
CA LEU A 160 13.40 2.68 -6.55
C LEU A 160 14.39 3.67 -5.94
N PRO A 161 14.55 4.88 -6.53
CA PRO A 161 15.30 5.95 -5.90
C PRO A 161 14.71 6.32 -4.53
N GLU A 162 15.54 6.79 -3.61
CA GLU A 162 15.10 7.17 -2.26
C GLU A 162 13.95 8.19 -2.27
N ALA A 163 14.02 9.20 -3.15
CA ALA A 163 12.97 10.18 -3.32
C ALA A 163 11.62 9.59 -3.76
N GLN A 164 11.64 8.39 -4.36
CA GLN A 164 10.43 7.67 -4.74
C GLN A 164 9.93 6.79 -3.59
N MET A 165 10.85 6.17 -2.84
CA MET A 165 10.51 5.42 -1.63
C MET A 165 9.86 6.30 -0.56
N ASP A 166 10.24 7.55 -0.49
CA ASP A 166 9.72 8.57 0.43
C ASP A 166 8.21 8.90 0.24
N ARG A 167 7.59 8.43 -0.84
CA ARG A 167 6.14 8.56 -1.10
C ARG A 167 5.30 7.49 -0.41
N PHE A 168 5.93 6.45 0.10
CA PHE A 168 5.27 5.44 0.93
C PHE A 168 5.27 5.90 2.38
N LEU A 169 4.13 5.73 3.06
CA LEU A 169 4.00 6.04 4.48
C LEU A 169 4.96 5.18 5.30
N MET A 170 5.06 3.91 4.95
CA MET A 170 5.96 2.98 5.61
C MET A 170 6.45 1.88 4.66
N LYS A 171 7.66 1.38 4.94
CA LYS A 171 8.22 0.19 4.35
C LYS A 171 8.11 -0.93 5.39
N ILE A 172 7.40 -2.00 5.03
CA ILE A 172 7.19 -3.15 5.89
C ILE A 172 8.00 -4.32 5.34
N ARG A 173 8.86 -4.88 6.18
CA ARG A 173 9.61 -6.07 5.84
C ARG A 173 8.81 -7.30 6.28
N LEU A 174 8.61 -8.22 5.34
CA LEU A 174 7.98 -9.51 5.60
C LEU A 174 9.06 -10.55 5.78
N ASP A 175 9.08 -11.15 6.96
CA ASP A 175 9.94 -12.30 7.26
C ASP A 175 9.14 -13.61 7.11
N TYR A 176 9.84 -14.74 7.15
CA TYR A 176 9.20 -16.05 7.17
C TYR A 176 8.31 -16.20 8.41
N PRO A 177 7.16 -16.87 8.28
CA PRO A 177 6.33 -17.19 9.44
C PRO A 177 7.08 -18.14 10.38
N ALA A 178 6.65 -18.21 11.64
CA ALA A 178 7.16 -19.19 12.58
C ALA A 178 6.76 -20.62 12.14
N ALA A 179 7.53 -21.62 12.56
CA ALA A 179 7.28 -23.03 12.17
C ALA A 179 5.86 -23.50 12.50
N ASP A 180 5.31 -23.08 13.64
CA ASP A 180 3.95 -23.43 14.05
C ASP A 180 2.90 -22.80 13.11
N ASP A 181 3.13 -21.57 12.64
CA ASP A 181 2.27 -20.90 11.67
C ASP A 181 2.34 -21.62 10.30
N GLU A 182 3.51 -22.07 9.87
CA GLU A 182 3.65 -22.86 8.64
C GLU A 182 2.89 -24.19 8.73
N ILE A 183 2.96 -24.88 9.86
CA ILE A 183 2.18 -26.09 10.11
C ILE A 183 0.68 -25.80 10.02
N ALA A 184 0.23 -24.70 10.65
CA ALA A 184 -1.16 -24.28 10.60
C ALA A 184 -1.61 -23.91 9.17
N MET A 185 -0.75 -23.26 8.40
CA MET A 185 -0.99 -22.95 6.97
C MET A 185 -1.16 -24.24 6.14
N LEU A 186 -0.32 -25.25 6.36
CA LEU A 186 -0.45 -26.54 5.67
C LEU A 186 -1.75 -27.26 6.04
N ALA A 187 -2.15 -27.21 7.31
CA ALA A 187 -3.44 -27.74 7.75
C ALA A 187 -4.63 -27.01 7.08
N LEU A 188 -4.57 -25.70 7.01
CA LEU A 188 -5.59 -24.87 6.35
C LEU A 188 -5.72 -25.17 4.84
N LEU A 189 -4.59 -25.42 4.16
CA LEU A 189 -4.60 -25.76 2.72
C LEU A 189 -5.15 -27.15 2.43
N ARG A 190 -5.06 -28.06 3.40
CA ARG A 190 -5.62 -29.42 3.29
C ARG A 190 -7.11 -29.48 3.66
N ALA A 191 -7.58 -28.52 4.45
CA ALA A 191 -9.00 -28.39 4.73
C ALA A 191 -9.76 -28.06 3.44
N ALA A 192 -10.99 -28.57 3.33
CA ALA A 192 -11.84 -28.25 2.20
C ALA A 192 -11.96 -26.71 2.05
N PRO A 193 -12.02 -26.17 0.81
CA PRO A 193 -12.19 -24.74 0.61
C PRO A 193 -13.40 -24.27 1.40
N GLN A 194 -13.18 -23.42 2.39
CA GLN A 194 -14.30 -22.74 3.00
C GLN A 194 -14.92 -21.89 1.89
N PRO A 195 -16.24 -21.91 1.71
CA PRO A 195 -16.89 -21.04 0.75
C PRO A 195 -16.41 -19.62 1.05
N ASP A 196 -16.01 -18.90 0.00
CA ASP A 196 -15.65 -17.50 0.10
C ASP A 196 -16.62 -16.84 1.06
N ALA A 197 -16.17 -15.91 1.87
CA ALA A 197 -16.96 -15.21 2.89
C ALA A 197 -18.11 -14.37 2.25
N ALA A 198 -18.87 -15.01 1.38
CA ALA A 198 -20.11 -14.52 0.80
C ALA A 198 -21.17 -14.41 1.90
N GLY A 199 -21.06 -13.36 2.69
CA GLY A 199 -21.87 -13.10 3.89
C GLY A 199 -21.10 -12.47 5.05
N ALA A 200 -19.76 -12.36 4.96
CA ALA A 200 -19.00 -11.60 5.94
C ALA A 200 -19.42 -10.12 5.86
N THR A 201 -19.76 -9.55 6.98
CA THR A 201 -20.01 -8.10 7.08
C THR A 201 -18.73 -7.38 6.65
N ARG A 202 -18.82 -6.61 5.57
CA ARG A 202 -17.72 -5.77 5.09
C ARG A 202 -17.76 -4.45 5.83
N LEU A 203 -16.61 -3.94 6.21
CA LEU A 203 -16.49 -2.58 6.72
C LEU A 203 -16.83 -1.60 5.58
N ALA A 204 -17.81 -0.74 5.77
CA ALA A 204 -18.17 0.29 4.80
C ALA A 204 -17.07 1.36 4.70
N GLN A 205 -16.90 1.98 3.52
CA GLN A 205 -15.91 3.05 3.36
C GLN A 205 -16.21 4.25 4.25
N GLU A 206 -17.48 4.57 4.47
CA GLU A 206 -17.92 5.66 5.35
C GLU A 206 -17.47 5.44 6.80
N GLU A 207 -17.49 4.19 7.28
CA GLU A 207 -17.01 3.85 8.63
C GLU A 207 -15.49 4.00 8.70
N LEU A 208 -14.75 3.59 7.65
CA LEU A 208 -13.31 3.80 7.55
C LEU A 208 -12.97 5.30 7.57
N PHE A 209 -13.68 6.12 6.78
CA PHE A 209 -13.44 7.56 6.74
C PHE A 209 -13.76 8.22 8.10
N ALA A 210 -14.83 7.80 8.75
CA ALA A 210 -15.14 8.28 10.10
C ALA A 210 -14.04 7.90 11.12
N CYS A 211 -13.36 6.75 10.96
CA CYS A 211 -12.21 6.39 11.77
C CYS A 211 -10.98 7.28 11.47
N ARG A 212 -10.73 7.61 10.19
CA ARG A 212 -9.68 8.54 9.78
C ARG A 212 -9.88 9.93 10.39
N ASP A 213 -11.11 10.45 10.30
CA ASP A 213 -11.47 11.74 10.86
C ASP A 213 -11.31 11.76 12.38
N ALA A 214 -11.71 10.68 13.05
CA ALA A 214 -11.54 10.54 14.50
C ALA A 214 -10.04 10.48 14.90
N ALA A 215 -9.20 9.80 14.13
CA ALA A 215 -7.75 9.77 14.36
C ALA A 215 -7.12 11.15 14.14
N ALA A 216 -7.50 11.84 13.06
CA ALA A 216 -7.00 13.18 12.75
C ALA A 216 -7.45 14.25 13.78
N ALA A 217 -8.53 14.01 14.50
CA ALA A 217 -9.03 14.90 15.55
C ALA A 217 -8.38 14.66 16.93
N LEU A 218 -7.48 13.69 17.06
CA LEU A 218 -6.78 13.43 18.33
C LEU A 218 -5.87 14.60 18.68
N TYR A 219 -5.90 14.99 19.95
CA TYR A 219 -4.96 15.98 20.45
C TYR A 219 -3.55 15.36 20.60
N VAL A 220 -2.59 15.95 19.93
CA VAL A 220 -1.16 15.62 20.06
C VAL A 220 -0.52 16.65 20.97
N ALA A 221 0.13 16.19 22.04
CA ALA A 221 0.84 17.09 22.93
C ALA A 221 2.12 17.62 22.26
N PRO A 222 2.51 18.93 22.45
CA PRO A 222 3.73 19.49 21.84
C PRO A 222 5.02 18.73 22.18
N ALA A 223 5.04 17.96 23.26
CA ALA A 223 6.16 17.09 23.61
C ALA A 223 6.31 15.91 22.63
N VAL A 224 5.21 15.40 22.06
CA VAL A 224 5.22 14.35 21.04
C VAL A 224 5.74 14.91 19.72
N ASP A 225 5.28 16.10 19.31
CA ASP A 225 5.79 16.78 18.11
C ASP A 225 7.31 16.97 18.20
N ARG A 226 7.78 17.42 19.37
CA ARG A 226 9.21 17.60 19.64
C ARG A 226 9.96 16.28 19.55
N TYR A 227 9.41 15.21 20.13
CA TYR A 227 10.01 13.88 20.09
C TYR A 227 10.13 13.33 18.66
N ILE A 228 9.07 13.46 17.85
CA ILE A 228 9.09 13.06 16.42
C ILE A 228 10.19 13.82 15.66
N VAL A 229 10.27 15.15 15.87
CA VAL A 229 11.29 15.98 15.21
C VAL A 229 12.70 15.60 15.66
N ASP A 230 12.91 15.32 16.96
CA ASP A 230 14.21 14.90 17.49
C ASP A 230 14.63 13.53 16.93
N LEU A 231 13.71 12.56 16.80
CA LEU A 231 13.97 11.27 16.13
C LEU A 231 14.43 11.47 14.68
N VAL A 232 13.70 12.29 13.92
CA VAL A 232 14.04 12.56 12.52
C VAL A 232 15.37 13.31 12.41
N ASN A 233 15.65 14.28 13.29
CA ASN A 233 16.93 14.99 13.33
C ASN A 233 18.10 14.08 13.70
N ALA A 234 17.89 13.09 14.57
CA ALA A 234 18.91 12.08 14.87
C ALA A 234 19.34 11.31 13.63
N THR A 235 18.43 11.06 12.68
CA THR A 235 18.79 10.44 11.39
C THR A 235 19.52 11.40 10.44
N ARG A 236 19.31 12.71 10.54
CA ARG A 236 19.92 13.73 9.68
C ARG A 236 21.31 14.16 10.17
N ARG A 237 21.53 14.10 11.47
CA ARG A 237 22.80 14.44 12.14
C ARG A 237 23.20 13.32 13.09
N PRO A 238 23.37 12.10 12.59
CA PRO A 238 23.56 10.94 13.44
C PRO A 238 24.83 11.01 14.28
N ALA A 239 25.89 11.65 13.77
CA ALA A 239 27.15 11.82 14.48
C ALA A 239 27.06 12.73 15.74
N ASP A 240 26.03 13.59 15.81
CA ASP A 240 25.78 14.43 17.00
C ASP A 240 25.23 13.60 18.17
N TYR A 241 24.68 12.44 17.91
CA TYR A 241 24.10 11.51 18.89
C TYR A 241 25.05 10.35 19.22
N ASP A 242 25.62 9.73 18.17
CA ASP A 242 26.55 8.62 18.30
C ASP A 242 27.46 8.51 17.07
N ALA A 243 28.77 8.31 17.31
CA ALA A 243 29.75 8.19 16.23
C ALA A 243 29.53 6.97 15.33
N GLU A 244 29.00 5.86 15.85
CA GLU A 244 28.67 4.68 15.06
C GLU A 244 27.46 4.93 14.17
N LEU A 245 26.42 5.58 14.68
CA LEU A 245 25.26 6.00 13.87
C LEU A 245 25.68 6.84 12.68
N GLY A 246 26.66 7.75 12.87
CA GLY A 246 27.23 8.57 11.82
C GLY A 246 27.93 7.77 10.71
N ARG A 247 28.35 6.53 10.97
CA ARG A 247 28.92 5.63 9.97
C ARG A 247 27.87 4.83 9.22
N TRP A 248 26.73 4.57 9.84
CA TRP A 248 25.67 3.70 9.30
C TRP A 248 24.62 4.49 8.52
N ILE A 249 24.27 5.70 8.97
CA ILE A 249 23.26 6.52 8.35
C ILE A 249 23.91 7.52 7.40
N GLN A 250 23.85 7.24 6.09
CA GLN A 250 24.37 8.13 5.05
C GLN A 250 23.38 9.25 4.69
N ILE A 251 22.10 8.95 4.70
CA ILE A 251 21.03 9.88 4.34
C ILE A 251 19.96 9.80 5.42
N GLY A 252 19.63 10.95 6.01
CA GLY A 252 18.58 11.05 7.02
C GLY A 252 17.18 11.14 6.44
N ALA A 253 16.18 10.88 7.27
CA ALA A 253 14.79 10.93 6.88
C ALA A 253 14.38 12.33 6.39
N SER A 254 13.54 12.38 5.36
CA SER A 254 12.96 13.61 4.82
C SER A 254 11.90 14.21 5.75
N PRO A 255 11.38 15.42 5.49
CA PRO A 255 10.21 15.93 6.20
C PRO A 255 8.98 15.01 6.10
N ARG A 256 8.83 14.25 5.01
CA ARG A 256 7.75 13.25 4.88
C ARG A 256 7.87 12.14 5.91
N GLY A 257 9.09 11.78 6.33
CA GLY A 257 9.32 10.82 7.41
C GLY A 257 8.73 11.30 8.74
N ALA A 258 8.85 12.59 9.07
CA ALA A 258 8.21 13.16 10.26
C ALA A 258 6.68 13.11 10.16
N ILE A 259 6.10 13.48 9.00
CA ILE A 259 4.66 13.40 8.74
C ILE A 259 4.16 11.95 8.82
N ALA A 260 4.95 11.01 8.31
CA ALA A 260 4.61 9.59 8.36
C ALA A 260 4.58 9.05 9.80
N LEU A 261 5.54 9.46 10.63
CA LEU A 261 5.55 9.11 12.05
C LEU A 261 4.35 9.70 12.79
N ASP A 262 4.04 10.98 12.57
CA ASP A 262 2.90 11.65 13.18
C ASP A 262 1.55 10.98 12.80
N ARG A 263 1.39 10.61 11.53
CA ARG A 263 0.17 9.94 11.06
C ARG A 263 0.03 8.49 11.53
N ALA A 264 1.15 7.81 11.82
CA ALA A 264 1.14 6.39 12.17
C ALA A 264 1.13 6.16 13.70
N ALA A 265 1.45 7.18 14.50
CA ALA A 265 1.48 7.11 15.97
C ALA A 265 0.10 7.35 16.59
#